data_6c4cdd51978970997ecebcc29228888e
#
_entry.id   6c4cdd51978970997ecebcc29228888e
#
_cell.length_a   1.000
_cell.length_b   1.000
_cell.length_c   1.000
_cell.angle_alpha   90.00
_cell.angle_beta   90.00
_cell.angle_gamma   90.00
#
_symmetry.space_group_name_H-M   'P 1'
#
loop_
_entity.id
_entity.type
_entity.pdbx_description
1 polymer ?
#
loop_
_entity_poly.entity_id
_entity_poly.type
_entity_poly.pdbx_seq_one_letter_code
_entity_poly.pdbx_strand_id
1 'polypeptide(L)'
;MLEIKDLHAEIDGKQILNGLSLNVNAGEVHAIMGPNGAGKSTLAYVLGGRPGYEVTGGSVTFAGEDLLDMDPHERAAAGLFLGFQYPVEIPGVSNVQFLREALNAQRQAREEEPLSGGEFLKHAKEQAALLKLDMEMLKRQVNVGFSGGEKKRAEMVQMGILDPKLAVLDETDSGLDIDALKTVGNGINAIMRKPDKGVLLITHYQRLLDYVKPDFVHILSQGRIVKTGDAELSQRLEAEGYDAVMAEAA
;
A
#
# COMPACT_ATOMS: atom_id res chain seq x y z
N MET A 1 -8.14 13.15 1.01
CA MET A 1 -8.15 11.82 1.68
C MET A 1 -6.93 11.66 2.58
N LEU A 2 -5.71 11.66 2.06
CA LEU A 2 -4.45 11.72 2.80
C LEU A 2 -3.76 13.04 2.54
N GLU A 3 -3.37 13.76 3.58
CA GLU A 3 -2.57 14.99 3.48
C GLU A 3 -1.34 14.87 4.37
N ILE A 4 -0.16 15.03 3.79
CA ILE A 4 1.13 15.02 4.46
C ILE A 4 1.75 16.40 4.29
N LYS A 5 2.13 17.05 5.39
CA LYS A 5 2.74 18.36 5.40
C LYS A 5 4.08 18.34 6.14
N ASP A 6 5.14 18.66 5.41
CA ASP A 6 6.49 18.84 5.94
C ASP A 6 6.94 17.70 6.89
N LEU A 7 6.66 16.44 6.48
CA LEU A 7 6.89 15.27 7.30
C LEU A 7 8.38 14.98 7.45
N HIS A 8 8.84 14.91 8.68
CA HIS A 8 10.18 14.52 9.07
C HIS A 8 10.12 13.23 9.89
N ALA A 9 10.97 12.26 9.56
CA ALA A 9 11.03 11.00 10.30
C ALA A 9 12.43 10.42 10.32
N GLU A 10 12.76 9.73 11.42
CA GLU A 10 14.06 9.10 11.64
C GLU A 10 13.94 7.62 12.02
N ILE A 11 15.05 6.91 11.87
CA ILE A 11 15.25 5.52 12.30
C ILE A 11 16.60 5.47 13.01
N ASP A 12 16.63 4.98 14.22
CA ASP A 12 17.87 4.87 15.03
C ASP A 12 18.65 6.20 15.08
N GLY A 13 17.96 7.34 15.23
CA GLY A 13 18.55 8.67 15.26
C GLY A 13 19.04 9.19 13.90
N LYS A 14 18.82 8.48 12.81
CA LYS A 14 19.16 8.93 11.47
C LYS A 14 17.92 9.46 10.75
N GLN A 15 17.95 10.74 10.40
CA GLN A 15 16.91 11.39 9.62
C GLN A 15 16.82 10.78 8.21
N ILE A 16 15.62 10.33 7.82
CA ILE A 16 15.33 9.71 6.53
C ILE A 16 14.34 10.54 5.72
N LEU A 17 13.22 10.96 6.34
CA LEU A 17 12.29 11.90 5.71
C LEU A 17 12.64 13.33 6.15
N ASN A 18 12.74 14.24 5.20
CA ASN A 18 13.33 15.57 5.38
C ASN A 18 12.39 16.69 4.92
N GLY A 19 11.12 16.66 5.35
CA GLY A 19 10.12 17.64 4.95
C GLY A 19 9.32 17.19 3.72
N LEU A 20 8.86 15.94 3.74
CA LEU A 20 8.03 15.38 2.68
C LEU A 20 6.61 15.93 2.77
N SER A 21 6.11 16.47 1.64
CA SER A 21 4.71 16.90 1.51
C SER A 21 4.05 16.18 0.34
N LEU A 22 2.85 15.65 0.56
CA LEU A 22 2.08 14.91 -0.43
C LEU A 22 0.59 15.00 -0.13
N ASN A 23 -0.23 15.15 -1.18
CA ASN A 23 -1.69 15.07 -1.10
C ASN A 23 -2.18 13.93 -1.99
N VAL A 24 -3.03 13.05 -1.45
CA VAL A 24 -3.75 12.01 -2.21
C VAL A 24 -5.24 12.21 -1.99
N ASN A 25 -5.97 12.55 -3.06
CA ASN A 25 -7.42 12.69 -2.98
C ASN A 25 -8.14 11.36 -3.24
N ALA A 26 -9.42 11.32 -2.91
CA ALA A 26 -10.27 10.20 -3.28
C ALA A 26 -10.39 10.11 -4.81
N GLY A 27 -10.37 8.90 -5.35
CA GLY A 27 -10.38 8.62 -6.78
C GLY A 27 -9.00 8.61 -7.44
N GLU A 28 -7.95 9.06 -6.75
CA GLU A 28 -6.60 9.21 -7.33
C GLU A 28 -5.69 8.02 -7.04
N VAL A 29 -4.84 7.72 -8.01
CA VAL A 29 -3.73 6.76 -7.92
C VAL A 29 -2.41 7.54 -8.05
N HIS A 30 -1.64 7.53 -6.98
CA HIS A 30 -0.32 8.16 -6.92
C HIS A 30 0.77 7.10 -6.94
N ALA A 31 1.86 7.35 -7.65
CA ALA A 31 3.06 6.53 -7.61
C ALA A 31 4.23 7.32 -7.02
N ILE A 32 4.94 6.73 -6.07
CA ILE A 32 6.22 7.24 -5.58
C ILE A 32 7.33 6.38 -6.15
N MET A 33 8.20 7.01 -6.90
CA MET A 33 9.41 6.43 -7.47
C MET A 33 10.64 7.12 -6.88
N GLY A 34 11.78 6.46 -6.91
CA GLY A 34 13.02 7.06 -6.40
C GLY A 34 14.12 6.01 -6.22
N PRO A 35 15.38 6.43 -6.12
CA PRO A 35 16.49 5.52 -5.92
C PRO A 35 16.38 4.76 -4.57
N ASN A 36 17.19 3.72 -4.42
CA ASN A 36 17.28 3.00 -3.15
C ASN A 36 17.82 3.94 -2.06
N GLY A 37 17.22 3.83 -0.87
CA GLY A 37 17.55 4.72 0.25
C GLY A 37 16.91 6.10 0.21
N ALA A 38 16.06 6.41 -0.77
CA ALA A 38 15.38 7.71 -0.85
C ALA A 38 14.35 7.96 0.26
N GLY A 39 13.91 6.91 1.00
CA GLY A 39 12.91 7.02 2.07
C GLY A 39 11.54 6.45 1.72
N LYS A 40 11.38 5.74 0.59
CA LYS A 40 10.10 5.20 0.12
C LYS A 40 9.41 4.27 1.14
N SER A 41 10.09 3.20 1.56
CA SER A 41 9.54 2.27 2.55
C SER A 41 9.43 2.90 3.93
N THR A 42 10.31 3.87 4.27
CA THR A 42 10.17 4.66 5.50
C THR A 42 8.83 5.39 5.53
N LEU A 43 8.44 6.03 4.43
CA LEU A 43 7.12 6.67 4.33
C LEU A 43 5.98 5.65 4.57
N ALA A 44 6.02 4.49 3.90
CA ALA A 44 5.02 3.45 4.09
C ALA A 44 4.91 3.00 5.55
N TYR A 45 6.05 2.78 6.22
CA TYR A 45 6.10 2.34 7.61
C TYR A 45 5.65 3.42 8.60
N VAL A 46 5.98 4.68 8.36
CA VAL A 46 5.47 5.82 9.15
C VAL A 46 3.96 5.91 9.02
N LEU A 47 3.41 5.82 7.80
CA LEU A 47 1.96 5.82 7.58
C LEU A 47 1.27 4.62 8.24
N GLY A 48 1.93 3.46 8.25
CA GLY A 48 1.44 2.25 8.92
C GLY A 48 1.58 2.25 10.45
N GLY A 49 2.29 3.21 11.04
CA GLY A 49 2.53 3.27 12.49
C GLY A 49 3.50 2.21 12.99
N ARG A 50 4.47 1.79 12.16
CA ARG A 50 5.44 0.77 12.55
C ARG A 50 6.38 1.27 13.65
N PRO A 51 6.55 0.52 14.77
CA PRO A 51 7.50 0.89 15.81
C PRO A 51 8.93 1.05 15.30
N GLY A 52 9.70 1.98 15.90
CA GLY A 52 11.09 2.27 15.53
C GLY A 52 11.24 3.29 14.41
N TYR A 53 10.14 3.82 13.89
CA TYR A 53 10.10 4.96 12.96
C TYR A 53 9.54 6.17 13.71
N GLU A 54 10.39 7.12 14.06
CA GLU A 54 10.03 8.27 14.89
C GLU A 54 9.74 9.48 14.01
N VAL A 55 8.54 10.06 14.16
CA VAL A 55 8.20 11.32 13.50
C VAL A 55 8.73 12.47 14.32
N THR A 56 9.62 13.27 13.72
CA THR A 56 10.30 14.39 14.38
C THR A 56 9.71 15.75 14.00
N GLY A 57 8.80 15.81 13.03
CA GLY A 57 8.14 17.03 12.60
C GLY A 57 7.13 16.83 11.49
N GLY A 58 6.32 17.86 11.24
CA GLY A 58 5.27 17.82 10.25
C GLY A 58 3.95 17.24 10.78
N SER A 59 3.02 16.98 9.86
CA SER A 59 1.71 16.40 10.19
C SER A 59 1.23 15.46 9.08
N VAL A 60 0.41 14.49 9.47
CA VAL A 60 -0.26 13.57 8.54
C VAL A 60 -1.74 13.46 8.91
N THR A 61 -2.60 13.91 8.00
CA THR A 61 -4.06 13.81 8.17
C THR A 61 -4.61 12.75 7.23
N PHE A 62 -5.42 11.82 7.75
CA PHE A 62 -6.12 10.82 6.98
C PHE A 62 -7.62 10.84 7.29
N ALA A 63 -8.44 10.96 6.26
CA ALA A 63 -9.91 11.07 6.37
C ALA A 63 -10.40 12.18 7.33
N GLY A 64 -9.58 13.23 7.54
CA GLY A 64 -9.89 14.38 8.40
C GLY A 64 -9.36 14.28 9.83
N GLU A 65 -8.72 13.18 10.19
CA GLU A 65 -8.16 12.94 11.52
C GLU A 65 -6.63 12.88 11.50
N ASP A 66 -5.98 13.19 12.62
CA ASP A 66 -4.52 13.09 12.74
C ASP A 66 -4.09 11.62 12.77
N LEU A 67 -3.40 11.18 11.70
CA LEU A 67 -2.95 9.80 11.56
C LEU A 67 -1.83 9.45 12.55
N LEU A 68 -1.03 10.44 12.97
CA LEU A 68 0.11 10.20 13.83
C LEU A 68 -0.29 9.86 15.26
N ASP A 69 -1.44 10.34 15.71
CA ASP A 69 -2.01 10.04 17.03
C ASP A 69 -2.69 8.65 17.10
N MET A 70 -2.92 8.00 15.94
CA MET A 70 -3.58 6.70 15.87
C MET A 70 -2.61 5.54 16.05
N ASP A 71 -3.02 4.53 16.81
CA ASP A 71 -2.36 3.23 16.82
C ASP A 71 -2.55 2.47 15.48
N PRO A 72 -1.67 1.51 15.12
CA PRO A 72 -1.78 0.79 13.85
C PRO A 72 -3.16 0.14 13.59
N HIS A 73 -3.82 -0.37 14.63
CA HIS A 73 -5.15 -0.98 14.50
C HIS A 73 -6.25 0.08 14.26
N GLU A 74 -6.09 1.28 14.80
CA GLU A 74 -7.01 2.40 14.56
C GLU A 74 -6.87 2.93 13.13
N ARG A 75 -5.63 3.04 12.61
CA ARG A 75 -5.36 3.37 11.20
C ARG A 75 -6.03 2.37 10.25
N ALA A 76 -5.94 1.07 10.56
CA ALA A 76 -6.60 0.03 9.79
C ALA A 76 -8.13 0.15 9.87
N ALA A 77 -8.70 0.44 11.05
CA ALA A 77 -10.13 0.65 11.24
C ALA A 77 -10.65 1.90 10.51
N ALA A 78 -9.84 2.96 10.44
CA ALA A 78 -10.14 4.17 9.66
C ALA A 78 -10.13 3.91 8.14
N GLY A 79 -9.54 2.79 7.70
CA GLY A 79 -9.53 2.34 6.32
C GLY A 79 -8.18 2.46 5.61
N LEU A 80 -7.07 2.52 6.35
CA LEU A 80 -5.73 2.44 5.78
C LEU A 80 -5.31 0.98 5.63
N PHE A 81 -4.84 0.60 4.45
CA PHE A 81 -4.22 -0.69 4.16
C PHE A 81 -2.75 -0.50 3.80
N LEU A 82 -1.87 -1.30 4.39
CA LEU A 82 -0.46 -1.33 4.05
C LEU A 82 -0.10 -2.68 3.40
N GLY A 83 0.26 -2.66 2.12
CA GLY A 83 0.88 -3.79 1.43
C GLY A 83 2.38 -3.77 1.66
N PHE A 84 2.91 -4.85 2.24
CA PHE A 84 4.31 -4.93 2.62
C PHE A 84 5.21 -5.37 1.45
N GLN A 85 6.42 -4.86 1.40
CA GLN A 85 7.45 -5.37 0.48
C GLN A 85 7.64 -6.89 0.66
N TYR A 86 7.73 -7.34 1.91
CA TYR A 86 7.83 -8.76 2.28
C TYR A 86 6.67 -9.13 3.22
N PRO A 87 5.59 -9.77 2.70
CA PRO A 87 4.47 -10.21 3.53
C PRO A 87 4.91 -11.20 4.61
N VAL A 88 4.54 -10.92 5.86
CA VAL A 88 4.95 -11.68 7.04
C VAL A 88 4.22 -13.03 7.08
N GLU A 89 4.93 -14.08 7.54
CA GLU A 89 4.34 -15.39 7.83
C GLU A 89 3.82 -15.43 9.27
N ILE A 90 2.61 -15.99 9.46
CA ILE A 90 2.01 -16.18 10.79
C ILE A 90 1.71 -17.67 10.97
N PRO A 91 2.69 -18.45 11.52
CA PRO A 91 2.50 -19.87 11.76
C PRO A 91 1.35 -20.13 12.75
N GLY A 92 0.56 -21.16 12.50
CA GLY A 92 -0.54 -21.57 13.38
C GLY A 92 -1.85 -20.84 13.14
N VAL A 93 -1.89 -19.77 12.35
CA VAL A 93 -3.12 -18.99 12.06
C VAL A 93 -3.49 -19.13 10.60
N SER A 94 -4.70 -19.61 10.28
CA SER A 94 -5.18 -19.70 8.90
C SER A 94 -5.57 -18.32 8.34
N ASN A 95 -5.42 -18.11 7.02
CA ASN A 95 -5.86 -16.86 6.39
C ASN A 95 -7.34 -16.57 6.62
N VAL A 96 -8.21 -17.60 6.52
CA VAL A 96 -9.65 -17.46 6.77
C VAL A 96 -9.92 -16.91 8.18
N GLN A 97 -9.28 -17.49 9.20
CA GLN A 97 -9.46 -17.05 10.58
C GLN A 97 -8.92 -15.63 10.79
N PHE A 98 -7.69 -15.38 10.34
CA PHE A 98 -7.05 -14.07 10.45
C PHE A 98 -7.89 -12.96 9.81
N LEU A 99 -8.33 -13.18 8.56
CA LEU A 99 -9.05 -12.17 7.80
C LEU A 99 -10.48 -11.94 8.31
N ARG A 100 -11.15 -13.00 8.81
CA ARG A 100 -12.47 -12.83 9.41
C ARG A 100 -12.40 -12.00 10.68
N GLU A 101 -11.44 -12.28 11.56
CA GLU A 101 -11.26 -11.52 12.79
C GLU A 101 -10.84 -10.07 12.48
N ALA A 102 -9.92 -9.85 11.53
CA ALA A 102 -9.49 -8.52 11.12
C ALA A 102 -10.66 -7.69 10.55
N LEU A 103 -11.45 -8.27 9.62
CA LEU A 103 -12.61 -7.59 9.04
C LEU A 103 -13.67 -7.28 10.10
N ASN A 104 -13.99 -8.23 10.96
CA ASN A 104 -14.99 -8.03 12.01
C ASN A 104 -14.55 -7.01 13.06
N ALA A 105 -13.25 -6.96 13.40
CA ALA A 105 -12.70 -5.92 14.27
C ALA A 105 -12.83 -4.51 13.63
N GLN A 106 -12.56 -4.37 12.34
CA GLN A 106 -12.76 -3.11 11.62
C GLN A 106 -14.23 -2.71 11.55
N ARG A 107 -15.14 -3.66 11.30
CA ARG A 107 -16.59 -3.43 11.28
C ARG A 107 -17.08 -2.96 12.65
N GLN A 108 -16.64 -3.64 13.71
CA GLN A 108 -16.99 -3.26 15.07
C GLN A 108 -16.50 -1.86 15.43
N ALA A 109 -15.28 -1.48 15.02
CA ALA A 109 -14.75 -0.12 15.22
C ALA A 109 -15.55 0.95 14.47
N ARG A 110 -16.28 0.57 13.42
CA ARG A 110 -17.19 1.44 12.64
C ARG A 110 -18.66 1.30 13.05
N GLU A 111 -18.93 0.65 14.19
CA GLU A 111 -20.28 0.37 14.69
C GLU A 111 -21.16 -0.46 13.72
N GLU A 112 -20.51 -1.30 12.89
CA GLU A 112 -21.17 -2.21 11.96
C GLU A 112 -21.29 -3.61 12.56
N GLU A 113 -22.38 -4.34 12.23
CA GLU A 113 -22.55 -5.73 12.67
C GLU A 113 -21.47 -6.66 12.07
N PRO A 114 -20.86 -7.54 12.87
CA PRO A 114 -19.87 -8.49 12.38
C PRO A 114 -20.49 -9.49 11.40
N LEU A 115 -19.73 -9.89 10.38
CA LEU A 115 -20.15 -10.90 9.43
C LEU A 115 -20.17 -12.28 10.09
N SER A 116 -21.23 -13.05 9.82
CA SER A 116 -21.26 -14.48 10.12
C SER A 116 -20.18 -15.23 9.30
N GLY A 117 -19.84 -16.45 9.75
CA GLY A 117 -18.87 -17.29 9.02
C GLY A 117 -19.27 -17.57 7.57
N GLY A 118 -20.56 -17.73 7.29
CA GLY A 118 -21.10 -17.97 5.94
C GLY A 118 -20.97 -16.75 5.03
N GLU A 119 -21.33 -15.57 5.53
CA GLU A 119 -21.21 -14.30 4.81
C GLU A 119 -19.75 -13.97 4.51
N PHE A 120 -18.88 -14.14 5.51
CA PHE A 120 -17.45 -13.96 5.33
C PHE A 120 -16.87 -14.88 4.23
N LEU A 121 -17.19 -16.19 4.28
CA LEU A 121 -16.70 -17.14 3.27
C LEU A 121 -17.19 -16.82 1.85
N LYS A 122 -18.43 -16.34 1.71
CA LYS A 122 -18.95 -15.88 0.43
C LYS A 122 -18.12 -14.69 -0.09
N HIS A 123 -17.93 -13.68 0.75
CA HIS A 123 -17.12 -12.50 0.41
C HIS A 123 -15.67 -12.87 0.07
N ALA A 124 -15.02 -13.71 0.89
CA ALA A 124 -13.65 -14.17 0.64
C ALA A 124 -13.52 -14.95 -0.68
N LYS A 125 -14.52 -15.76 -1.04
CA LYS A 125 -14.56 -16.49 -2.31
C LYS A 125 -14.63 -15.55 -3.52
N GLU A 126 -15.40 -14.49 -3.43
CA GLU A 126 -15.52 -13.47 -4.49
C GLU A 126 -14.16 -12.77 -4.71
N GLN A 127 -13.49 -12.37 -3.63
CA GLN A 127 -12.18 -11.72 -3.72
C GLN A 127 -11.07 -12.68 -4.20
N ALA A 128 -11.08 -13.93 -3.76
CA ALA A 128 -10.14 -14.94 -4.22
C ALA A 128 -10.30 -15.22 -5.73
N ALA A 129 -11.54 -15.30 -6.22
CA ALA A 129 -11.83 -15.52 -7.64
C ALA A 129 -11.32 -14.36 -8.51
N LEU A 130 -11.49 -13.10 -8.08
CA LEU A 130 -10.99 -11.91 -8.76
C LEU A 130 -9.46 -11.96 -8.99
N LEU A 131 -8.73 -12.51 -8.03
CA LEU A 131 -7.27 -12.57 -8.03
C LEU A 131 -6.72 -13.94 -8.43
N LYS A 132 -7.58 -14.82 -8.93
CA LYS A 132 -7.23 -16.19 -9.35
C LYS A 132 -6.45 -16.95 -8.25
N LEU A 133 -6.82 -16.70 -6.99
CA LEU A 133 -6.27 -17.42 -5.83
C LEU A 133 -7.21 -18.61 -5.52
N ASP A 134 -6.61 -19.79 -5.35
CA ASP A 134 -7.37 -20.96 -4.90
C ASP A 134 -7.87 -20.75 -3.46
N MET A 135 -9.15 -21.04 -3.21
CA MET A 135 -9.75 -21.00 -1.85
C MET A 135 -9.03 -21.91 -0.86
N GLU A 136 -8.39 -23.00 -1.30
CA GLU A 136 -7.57 -23.86 -0.43
C GLU A 136 -6.35 -23.09 0.14
N MET A 137 -5.85 -22.07 -0.57
CA MET A 137 -4.78 -21.20 -0.07
C MET A 137 -5.23 -20.38 1.14
N LEU A 138 -6.50 -19.97 1.19
CA LEU A 138 -7.07 -19.24 2.33
C LEU A 138 -7.24 -20.12 3.57
N LYS A 139 -7.34 -21.43 3.43
CA LYS A 139 -7.37 -22.36 4.56
C LYS A 139 -5.99 -22.60 5.18
N ARG A 140 -4.93 -22.33 4.42
CA ARG A 140 -3.55 -22.48 4.89
C ARG A 140 -3.17 -21.35 5.86
N GLN A 141 -2.10 -21.58 6.61
CA GLN A 141 -1.52 -20.56 7.50
C GLN A 141 -1.05 -19.35 6.71
N VAL A 142 -1.19 -18.16 7.31
CA VAL A 142 -0.89 -16.89 6.65
C VAL A 142 0.53 -16.90 6.09
N ASN A 143 0.65 -16.86 4.77
CA ASN A 143 1.88 -16.79 3.97
C ASN A 143 2.88 -17.95 4.18
N VAL A 144 2.62 -18.93 5.04
CA VAL A 144 3.56 -20.02 5.33
C VAL A 144 3.69 -20.96 4.13
N GLY A 145 4.92 -21.05 3.58
CA GLY A 145 5.25 -21.87 2.43
C GLY A 145 4.62 -21.40 1.13
N PHE A 146 4.20 -20.13 1.03
CA PHE A 146 3.75 -19.52 -0.22
C PHE A 146 4.97 -19.06 -1.02
N SER A 147 4.90 -19.21 -2.34
CA SER A 147 5.82 -18.55 -3.26
C SER A 147 5.64 -17.02 -3.21
N GLY A 148 6.61 -16.25 -3.71
CA GLY A 148 6.51 -14.79 -3.75
C GLY A 148 5.23 -14.30 -4.45
N GLY A 149 4.90 -14.87 -5.61
CA GLY A 149 3.68 -14.53 -6.34
C GLY A 149 2.39 -14.92 -5.62
N GLU A 150 2.38 -16.04 -4.89
CA GLU A 150 1.24 -16.43 -4.06
C GLU A 150 1.06 -15.50 -2.87
N LYS A 151 2.15 -15.08 -2.19
CA LYS A 151 2.10 -14.11 -1.10
C LYS A 151 1.49 -12.78 -1.56
N LYS A 152 1.93 -12.26 -2.72
CA LYS A 152 1.41 -11.00 -3.26
C LYS A 152 -0.05 -11.09 -3.71
N ARG A 153 -0.47 -12.19 -4.33
CA ARG A 153 -1.88 -12.42 -4.66
C ARG A 153 -2.74 -12.56 -3.40
N ALA A 154 -2.23 -13.26 -2.37
CA ALA A 154 -2.92 -13.39 -1.09
C ALA A 154 -3.06 -12.02 -0.40
N GLU A 155 -2.03 -11.17 -0.44
CA GLU A 155 -2.07 -9.80 0.07
C GLU A 155 -3.13 -8.94 -0.65
N MET A 156 -3.27 -9.07 -1.98
CA MET A 156 -4.34 -8.41 -2.72
C MET A 156 -5.74 -8.95 -2.36
N VAL A 157 -5.86 -10.26 -2.09
CA VAL A 157 -7.12 -10.83 -1.55
C VAL A 157 -7.44 -10.24 -0.18
N GLN A 158 -6.44 -10.09 0.70
CA GLN A 158 -6.61 -9.42 1.99
C GLN A 158 -7.10 -7.98 1.79
N MET A 159 -6.48 -7.21 0.88
CA MET A 159 -6.94 -5.85 0.55
C MET A 159 -8.40 -5.84 0.05
N GLY A 160 -8.77 -6.77 -0.82
CA GLY A 160 -10.14 -6.88 -1.32
C GLY A 160 -11.16 -7.23 -0.25
N ILE A 161 -10.80 -8.11 0.71
CA ILE A 161 -11.67 -8.50 1.84
C ILE A 161 -11.84 -7.34 2.82
N LEU A 162 -10.76 -6.62 3.15
CA LEU A 162 -10.77 -5.52 4.11
C LEU A 162 -11.35 -4.22 3.54
N ASP A 163 -11.42 -4.11 2.21
CA ASP A 163 -12.05 -3.01 1.46
C ASP A 163 -11.64 -1.61 1.95
N PRO A 164 -10.34 -1.27 1.94
CA PRO A 164 -9.84 -0.02 2.54
C PRO A 164 -10.25 1.21 1.72
N LYS A 165 -10.16 2.40 2.36
CA LYS A 165 -10.28 3.71 1.71
C LYS A 165 -8.99 4.10 1.00
N LEU A 166 -7.83 3.83 1.63
CA LEU A 166 -6.51 4.10 1.08
C LEU A 166 -5.63 2.86 1.16
N ALA A 167 -5.06 2.45 0.03
CA ALA A 167 -4.03 1.41 -0.03
C ALA A 167 -2.65 2.05 -0.25
N VAL A 168 -1.73 1.83 0.67
CA VAL A 168 -0.30 2.12 0.52
C VAL A 168 0.40 0.81 0.20
N LEU A 169 0.93 0.67 -1.01
CA LEU A 169 1.46 -0.58 -1.54
C LEU A 169 2.97 -0.44 -1.80
N ASP A 170 3.79 -1.04 -0.92
CA ASP A 170 5.25 -0.96 -1.00
C ASP A 170 5.82 -2.14 -1.79
N GLU A 171 6.41 -1.82 -2.96
CA GLU A 171 7.06 -2.76 -3.88
C GLU A 171 6.26 -4.06 -4.14
N THR A 172 4.96 -3.90 -4.38
CA THR A 172 4.02 -5.03 -4.60
C THR A 172 4.36 -5.83 -5.86
N ASP A 173 5.15 -5.26 -6.76
CA ASP A 173 5.63 -5.86 -8.01
C ASP A 173 6.94 -6.66 -7.86
N SER A 174 7.60 -6.60 -6.71
CA SER A 174 8.89 -7.26 -6.50
C SER A 174 8.78 -8.78 -6.58
N GLY A 175 9.64 -9.40 -7.41
CA GLY A 175 9.70 -10.86 -7.56
C GLY A 175 8.52 -11.51 -8.30
N LEU A 176 7.65 -10.73 -8.94
CA LEU A 176 6.55 -11.26 -9.74
C LEU A 176 6.97 -11.56 -11.19
N ASP A 177 6.49 -12.67 -11.72
CA ASP A 177 6.47 -12.90 -13.16
C ASP A 177 5.41 -12.04 -13.86
N ILE A 178 5.41 -12.03 -15.19
CA ILE A 178 4.53 -11.16 -16.00
C ILE A 178 3.05 -11.45 -15.73
N ASP A 179 2.66 -12.71 -15.58
CA ASP A 179 1.26 -13.10 -15.38
C ASP A 179 0.76 -12.75 -13.97
N ALA A 180 1.61 -12.97 -12.97
CA ALA A 180 1.33 -12.55 -11.58
C ALA A 180 1.23 -11.02 -11.48
N LEU A 181 2.15 -10.28 -12.10
CA LEU A 181 2.13 -8.82 -12.14
C LEU A 181 0.85 -8.28 -12.77
N LYS A 182 0.45 -8.84 -13.91
CA LYS A 182 -0.81 -8.49 -14.59
C LYS A 182 -2.02 -8.78 -13.69
N THR A 183 -2.03 -9.91 -13.00
CA THR A 183 -3.12 -10.30 -12.11
C THR A 183 -3.20 -9.34 -10.92
N VAL A 184 -2.08 -8.99 -10.31
CA VAL A 184 -1.98 -8.02 -9.21
C VAL A 184 -2.43 -6.63 -9.67
N GLY A 185 -1.92 -6.11 -10.79
CA GLY A 185 -2.30 -4.80 -11.30
C GLY A 185 -3.79 -4.69 -11.63
N ASN A 186 -4.37 -5.72 -12.26
CA ASN A 186 -5.81 -5.78 -12.52
C ASN A 186 -6.62 -5.86 -11.21
N GLY A 187 -6.12 -6.58 -10.20
CA GLY A 187 -6.72 -6.66 -8.87
C GLY A 187 -6.75 -5.30 -8.17
N ILE A 188 -5.63 -4.56 -8.18
CA ILE A 188 -5.55 -3.20 -7.64
C ILE A 188 -6.61 -2.31 -8.30
N ASN A 189 -6.71 -2.32 -9.64
CA ASN A 189 -7.71 -1.52 -10.35
C ASN A 189 -9.14 -1.92 -9.97
N ALA A 190 -9.46 -3.21 -9.93
CA ALA A 190 -10.82 -3.69 -9.65
C ALA A 190 -11.26 -3.36 -8.21
N ILE A 191 -10.35 -3.42 -7.25
CA ILE A 191 -10.64 -3.20 -5.83
C ILE A 191 -10.60 -1.70 -5.49
N MET A 192 -9.57 -1.00 -5.97
CA MET A 192 -9.22 0.33 -5.47
C MET A 192 -9.54 1.48 -6.44
N ARG A 193 -9.68 1.25 -7.76
CA ARG A 193 -9.97 2.34 -8.70
C ARG A 193 -11.46 2.73 -8.67
N LYS A 194 -11.86 3.33 -7.55
CA LYS A 194 -13.21 3.81 -7.26
C LYS A 194 -13.15 5.27 -6.79
N PRO A 195 -14.22 6.07 -7.00
CA PRO A 195 -14.19 7.50 -6.72
C PRO A 195 -13.99 7.88 -5.25
N ASP A 196 -14.26 6.96 -4.34
CA ASP A 196 -14.15 7.11 -2.89
C ASP A 196 -12.86 6.51 -2.29
N LYS A 197 -11.97 5.96 -3.14
CA LYS A 197 -10.75 5.29 -2.71
C LYS A 197 -9.51 5.96 -3.26
N GLY A 198 -8.38 5.80 -2.57
CA GLY A 198 -7.07 6.27 -3.01
C GLY A 198 -6.04 5.14 -3.02
N VAL A 199 -5.02 5.30 -3.86
CA VAL A 199 -3.88 4.38 -3.92
C VAL A 199 -2.58 5.16 -3.90
N LEU A 200 -1.64 4.74 -3.05
CA LEU A 200 -0.26 5.19 -3.05
C LEU A 200 0.63 4.00 -3.36
N LEU A 201 1.08 3.90 -4.61
CA LEU A 201 2.02 2.88 -5.06
C LEU A 201 3.44 3.34 -4.77
N ILE A 202 4.23 2.51 -4.14
CA ILE A 202 5.67 2.71 -3.98
C ILE A 202 6.35 1.64 -4.82
N THR A 203 7.04 2.05 -5.87
CA THR A 203 7.76 1.15 -6.78
C THR A 203 8.96 1.85 -7.40
N HIS A 204 9.92 1.08 -7.83
CA HIS A 204 11.04 1.56 -8.63
C HIS A 204 10.99 1.04 -10.08
N TYR A 205 9.92 0.31 -10.45
CA TYR A 205 9.73 -0.24 -11.78
C TYR A 205 8.48 0.31 -12.48
N GLN A 206 8.63 0.61 -13.76
CA GLN A 206 7.55 1.05 -14.64
C GLN A 206 6.47 -0.05 -14.82
N ARG A 207 6.87 -1.32 -14.83
CA ARG A 207 6.01 -2.45 -15.25
C ARG A 207 4.67 -2.57 -14.51
N LEU A 208 4.60 -2.27 -13.22
CA LEU A 208 3.33 -2.25 -12.50
C LEU A 208 2.47 -1.06 -12.94
N LEU A 209 3.11 0.09 -13.21
CA LEU A 209 2.42 1.32 -13.60
C LEU A 209 1.79 1.22 -14.99
N ASP A 210 2.27 0.31 -15.86
CA ASP A 210 1.64 0.03 -17.15
C ASP A 210 0.24 -0.59 -16.99
N TYR A 211 0.01 -1.34 -15.91
CA TYR A 211 -1.30 -1.93 -15.59
C TYR A 211 -2.18 -1.00 -14.74
N VAL A 212 -1.60 -0.32 -13.74
CA VAL A 212 -2.38 0.47 -12.77
C VAL A 212 -2.57 1.92 -13.22
N LYS A 213 -1.72 2.46 -14.08
CA LYS A 213 -1.76 3.81 -14.67
C LYS A 213 -2.01 4.91 -13.62
N PRO A 214 -0.97 5.41 -12.95
CA PRO A 214 -1.11 6.44 -11.94
C PRO A 214 -1.61 7.76 -12.55
N ASP A 215 -2.39 8.52 -11.78
CA ASP A 215 -2.79 9.88 -12.11
C ASP A 215 -1.65 10.86 -11.83
N PHE A 216 -0.82 10.57 -10.82
CA PHE A 216 0.37 11.34 -10.46
C PHE A 216 1.57 10.43 -10.19
N VAL A 217 2.74 10.88 -10.62
CA VAL A 217 4.04 10.25 -10.33
C VAL A 217 4.92 11.24 -9.60
N HIS A 218 5.44 10.82 -8.45
CA HIS A 218 6.30 11.63 -7.59
C HIS A 218 7.70 11.01 -7.53
N ILE A 219 8.73 11.83 -7.72
CA ILE A 219 10.11 11.42 -7.51
C ILE A 219 10.52 11.78 -6.09
N LEU A 220 10.82 10.75 -5.30
CA LEU A 220 11.37 10.88 -3.96
C LEU A 220 12.89 10.78 -4.00
N SER A 221 13.57 11.79 -3.46
CA SER A 221 15.02 11.79 -3.32
C SER A 221 15.40 12.43 -1.97
N GLN A 222 16.31 11.81 -1.26
CA GLN A 222 16.82 12.29 0.04
C GLN A 222 15.69 12.68 1.04
N GLY A 223 14.62 11.89 1.07
CA GLY A 223 13.49 12.09 1.97
C GLY A 223 12.52 13.20 1.57
N ARG A 224 12.60 13.74 0.36
CA ARG A 224 11.73 14.80 -0.17
C ARG A 224 11.17 14.44 -1.54
N ILE A 225 9.96 14.89 -1.84
CA ILE A 225 9.44 14.88 -3.21
C ILE A 225 10.12 16.05 -3.96
N VAL A 226 10.93 15.70 -4.97
CA VAL A 226 11.70 16.67 -5.76
C VAL A 226 11.03 17.01 -7.10
N LYS A 227 10.17 16.13 -7.62
CA LYS A 227 9.43 16.35 -8.85
C LYS A 227 8.11 15.61 -8.82
N THR A 228 7.07 16.21 -9.38
CA THR A 228 5.75 15.60 -9.60
C THR A 228 5.36 15.77 -11.05
N GLY A 229 4.79 14.75 -11.65
CA GLY A 229 4.28 14.75 -13.02
C GLY A 229 3.15 13.72 -13.17
N ASP A 230 2.78 13.47 -14.41
CA ASP A 230 1.82 12.44 -14.80
C ASP A 230 2.50 11.10 -15.09
N ALA A 231 1.77 10.16 -15.69
CA ALA A 231 2.28 8.83 -16.03
C ALA A 231 3.49 8.87 -17.01
N GLU A 232 3.66 9.94 -17.81
CA GLU A 232 4.80 10.04 -18.73
C GLU A 232 6.12 10.22 -17.96
N LEU A 233 6.06 10.79 -16.75
CA LEU A 233 7.26 10.95 -15.91
C LEU A 233 7.87 9.59 -15.56
N SER A 234 7.08 8.55 -15.32
CA SER A 234 7.61 7.22 -15.03
C SER A 234 8.30 6.58 -16.24
N GLN A 235 7.79 6.81 -17.46
CA GLN A 235 8.41 6.35 -18.71
C GLN A 235 9.75 7.05 -18.95
N ARG A 236 9.81 8.35 -18.68
CA ARG A 236 11.06 9.12 -18.75
C ARG A 236 12.10 8.61 -17.75
N LEU A 237 11.68 8.27 -16.53
CA LEU A 237 12.58 7.70 -15.52
C LEU A 237 13.20 6.37 -15.98
N GLU A 238 12.42 5.52 -16.65
CA GLU A 238 12.93 4.26 -17.18
C GLU A 238 13.89 4.47 -18.35
N ALA A 239 13.62 5.43 -19.22
CA ALA A 239 14.43 5.72 -20.41
C ALA A 239 15.72 6.51 -20.10
N GLU A 240 15.65 7.52 -19.23
CA GLU A 240 16.71 8.51 -18.99
C GLU A 240 17.47 8.28 -17.67
N GLY A 241 16.85 7.56 -16.71
CA GLY A 241 17.37 7.35 -15.36
C GLY A 241 17.08 8.52 -14.41
N TYR A 242 17.27 8.27 -13.09
CA TYR A 242 16.97 9.25 -12.05
C TYR A 242 17.82 10.50 -12.13
N ASP A 243 19.13 10.36 -12.40
CA ASP A 243 20.07 11.50 -12.38
C ASP A 243 19.71 12.53 -13.46
N ALA A 244 19.37 12.09 -14.67
CA ALA A 244 18.98 12.98 -15.77
C ALA A 244 17.68 13.73 -15.45
N VAL A 245 16.66 13.02 -14.98
CA VAL A 245 15.34 13.61 -14.69
C VAL A 245 15.38 14.55 -13.47
N MET A 246 16.24 14.26 -12.48
CA MET A 246 16.41 15.13 -11.29
C MET A 246 17.25 16.39 -11.59
N ALA A 247 18.20 16.31 -12.50
CA ALA A 247 19.01 17.48 -12.89
C ALA A 247 18.18 18.62 -13.52
N GLU A 248 17.02 18.29 -14.12
CA GLU A 248 16.08 19.30 -14.63
C GLU A 248 15.27 20.00 -13.52
N ALA A 249 15.23 19.44 -12.31
CA ALA A 249 14.44 19.95 -11.19
C ALA A 249 15.27 20.80 -10.20
N ALA A 250 16.59 20.89 -10.41
CA ALA A 250 17.53 21.68 -9.61
C ALA A 250 17.74 23.07 -10.20
#